data_5949551cb92346f7028f3db4af3328c6
#
_entry.id   5949551cb92346f7028f3db4af3328c6
#
_cell.length_a   1.000
_cell.length_b   1.000
_cell.length_c   1.000
_cell.angle_alpha   90.00
_cell.angle_beta   90.00
_cell.angle_gamma   90.00
#
_symmetry.space_group_name_H-M   'P 1'
#
loop_
_entity.id
_entity.type
_entity.pdbx_description
1 polymer ?
#
loop_
_entity_poly.entity_id
_entity_poly.type
_entity_poly.pdbx_seq_one_letter_code
_entity_poly.pdbx_strand_id
1 'polypeptide(L)'
;TTGPRTKQLEKELAEYCHVAKLVCLNSATAAEEMNLRVLGIGEGDEVLVPAYTYTATAAAAIHVGATVKFIDSRKDSLEMDYDQMERAITERTKAVIPVDLGGIPCDYDRIYQAVEGKKALFCPKGDVQEALGRVAVVADCAHGLGASRHGVPTGALADFTSFSFHAVKNFTTAEGGASAWRTLPGLDDEEL
;
A
#
# COMPACT_ATOMS: atom_id res chain seq x y z
N THR A 1 -0.28 24.83 1.91
CA THR A 1 0.97 24.88 1.12
C THR A 1 2.08 24.19 1.89
N THR A 2 2.72 23.20 1.26
CA THR A 2 3.87 22.50 1.83
C THR A 2 5.06 23.46 1.95
N GLY A 3 5.66 23.54 3.15
CA GLY A 3 6.82 24.36 3.42
C GLY A 3 8.14 23.68 3.00
N PRO A 4 9.27 24.41 3.03
CA PRO A 4 10.57 23.87 2.61
C PRO A 4 11.02 22.67 3.45
N ARG A 5 10.65 22.61 4.74
CA ARG A 5 10.98 21.48 5.62
C ARG A 5 10.24 20.20 5.21
N THR A 6 8.98 20.31 4.80
CA THR A 6 8.22 19.16 4.29
C THR A 6 8.85 18.62 3.00
N LYS A 7 9.19 19.50 2.06
CA LYS A 7 9.88 19.10 0.82
C LYS A 7 11.24 18.44 1.06
N GLN A 8 11.97 18.94 2.06
CA GLN A 8 13.23 18.32 2.46
C GLN A 8 13.00 16.90 3.02
N LEU A 9 11.99 16.74 3.90
CA LEU A 9 11.63 15.45 4.47
C LEU A 9 11.19 14.46 3.40
N GLU A 10 10.34 14.89 2.45
CA GLU A 10 9.91 14.07 1.30
C GLU A 10 11.12 13.51 0.53
N LYS A 11 12.07 14.37 0.21
CA LYS A 11 13.29 13.97 -0.50
C LYS A 11 14.15 12.99 0.31
N GLU A 12 14.43 13.32 1.58
CA GLU A 12 15.28 12.49 2.45
C GLU A 12 14.64 11.11 2.70
N LEU A 13 13.32 11.05 2.89
CA LEU A 13 12.61 9.78 3.06
C LEU A 13 12.51 8.98 1.75
N ALA A 14 12.35 9.62 0.60
CA ALA A 14 12.37 8.92 -0.68
C ALA A 14 13.74 8.26 -0.93
N GLU A 15 14.83 8.99 -0.65
CA GLU A 15 16.19 8.47 -0.73
C GLU A 15 16.41 7.31 0.28
N TYR A 16 15.95 7.47 1.52
CA TYR A 16 16.07 6.45 2.56
C TYR A 16 15.30 5.18 2.25
N CYS A 17 14.10 5.30 1.69
CA CYS A 17 13.23 4.18 1.32
C CYS A 17 13.57 3.58 -0.05
N HIS A 18 14.50 4.15 -0.80
CA HIS A 18 14.87 3.75 -2.16
C HIS A 18 13.66 3.73 -3.12
N VAL A 19 12.81 4.74 -3.04
CA VAL A 19 11.62 4.88 -3.89
C VAL A 19 11.76 6.06 -4.86
N ALA A 20 10.96 6.05 -5.93
CA ALA A 20 10.96 7.11 -6.91
C ALA A 20 10.55 8.46 -6.30
N LYS A 21 9.48 8.43 -5.50
CA LYS A 21 8.93 9.62 -4.85
C LYS A 21 8.22 9.27 -3.54
N LEU A 22 8.16 10.26 -2.67
CA LEU A 22 7.40 10.21 -1.43
C LEU A 22 6.76 11.58 -1.19
N VAL A 23 5.48 11.58 -0.83
CA VAL A 23 4.70 12.78 -0.55
C VAL A 23 4.15 12.71 0.87
N CYS A 24 4.36 13.76 1.66
CA CYS A 24 3.85 13.86 3.01
C CYS A 24 2.37 14.24 3.02
N LEU A 25 1.60 13.56 3.88
CA LEU A 25 0.19 13.78 4.14
C LEU A 25 -0.05 13.95 5.65
N ASN A 26 -1.29 14.24 6.04
CA ASN A 26 -1.65 14.44 7.44
C ASN A 26 -1.75 13.13 8.24
N SER A 27 -1.82 11.96 7.58
CA SER A 27 -1.90 10.64 8.24
C SER A 27 -1.61 9.50 7.25
N ALA A 28 -1.30 8.29 7.75
CA ALA A 28 -1.25 7.08 6.96
C ALA A 28 -2.60 6.74 6.31
N THR A 29 -3.71 6.97 7.02
CA THR A 29 -5.06 6.75 6.47
C THR A 29 -5.30 7.59 5.23
N ALA A 30 -4.89 8.87 5.26
CA ALA A 30 -4.98 9.74 4.08
C ALA A 30 -4.07 9.27 2.94
N ALA A 31 -2.88 8.74 3.27
CA ALA A 31 -1.97 8.17 2.28
C ALA A 31 -2.56 6.93 1.62
N GLU A 32 -3.15 6.01 2.39
CA GLU A 32 -3.85 4.83 1.85
C GLU A 32 -5.02 5.21 0.95
N GLU A 33 -5.87 6.12 1.42
CA GLU A 33 -7.00 6.62 0.64
C GLU A 33 -6.51 7.27 -0.67
N MET A 34 -5.45 8.08 -0.62
CA MET A 34 -4.88 8.72 -1.80
C MET A 34 -4.31 7.68 -2.78
N ASN A 35 -3.58 6.67 -2.30
CA ASN A 35 -3.07 5.58 -3.12
C ASN A 35 -4.20 4.87 -3.88
N LEU A 36 -5.31 4.56 -3.19
CA LEU A 36 -6.46 3.93 -3.82
C LEU A 36 -7.15 4.84 -4.85
N ARG A 37 -7.18 6.17 -4.61
CA ARG A 37 -7.71 7.16 -5.56
C ARG A 37 -6.83 7.31 -6.80
N VAL A 38 -5.51 7.36 -6.63
CA VAL A 38 -4.55 7.38 -7.75
C VAL A 38 -4.70 6.13 -8.61
N LEU A 39 -4.95 4.98 -7.99
CA LEU A 39 -5.26 3.73 -8.68
C LEU A 39 -6.64 3.72 -9.36
N GLY A 40 -7.47 4.77 -9.19
CA GLY A 40 -8.82 4.82 -9.76
C GLY A 40 -9.79 3.82 -9.15
N ILE A 41 -9.52 3.36 -7.92
CA ILE A 41 -10.36 2.39 -7.21
C ILE A 41 -11.59 3.09 -6.63
N GLY A 42 -12.77 2.48 -6.80
CA GLY A 42 -14.05 3.05 -6.37
C GLY A 42 -15.20 2.05 -6.35
N GLU A 43 -16.40 2.56 -6.58
CA GLU A 43 -17.63 1.76 -6.57
C GLU A 43 -17.57 0.59 -7.58
N GLY A 44 -17.97 -0.59 -7.11
CA GLY A 44 -17.92 -1.84 -7.87
C GLY A 44 -16.59 -2.58 -7.80
N ASP A 45 -15.53 -1.96 -7.28
CA ASP A 45 -14.25 -2.61 -7.08
C ASP A 45 -14.15 -3.30 -5.72
N GLU A 46 -13.23 -4.25 -5.62
CA GLU A 46 -12.92 -4.99 -4.40
C GLU A 46 -11.48 -4.73 -3.96
N VAL A 47 -11.29 -4.56 -2.66
CA VAL A 47 -9.97 -4.43 -2.02
C VAL A 47 -9.83 -5.53 -0.97
N LEU A 48 -8.77 -6.32 -1.06
CA LEU A 48 -8.46 -7.38 -0.09
C LEU A 48 -7.65 -6.79 1.07
N VAL A 49 -8.11 -7.02 2.30
CA VAL A 49 -7.56 -6.44 3.52
C VAL A 49 -7.44 -7.53 4.58
N PRO A 50 -6.34 -7.63 5.36
CA PRO A 50 -6.26 -8.59 6.46
C PRO A 50 -7.33 -8.29 7.52
N ALA A 51 -7.95 -9.33 8.09
CA ALA A 51 -8.92 -9.18 9.16
C ALA A 51 -8.28 -8.67 10.46
N TYR A 52 -7.00 -8.96 10.68
CA TYR A 52 -6.23 -8.48 11.82
C TYR A 52 -5.40 -7.26 11.43
N THR A 53 -6.00 -6.09 11.55
CA THR A 53 -5.39 -4.79 11.28
C THR A 53 -6.08 -3.68 12.07
N TYR A 54 -5.51 -2.50 12.05
CA TYR A 54 -6.20 -1.29 12.51
C TYR A 54 -7.32 -0.92 11.52
N THR A 55 -8.43 -0.40 12.03
CA THR A 55 -9.63 -0.09 11.22
C THR A 55 -9.37 0.85 10.05
N ALA A 56 -8.32 1.68 10.11
CA ALA A 56 -7.98 2.62 9.05
C ALA A 56 -7.73 1.93 7.70
N THR A 57 -7.05 0.77 7.70
CA THR A 57 -6.74 -0.01 6.50
C THR A 57 -8.01 -0.37 5.70
N ALA A 58 -9.06 -0.82 6.40
CA ALA A 58 -10.35 -1.10 5.77
C ALA A 58 -11.15 0.18 5.45
N ALA A 59 -11.08 1.19 6.34
CA ALA A 59 -11.79 2.45 6.17
C ALA A 59 -11.34 3.20 4.91
N ALA A 60 -10.04 3.19 4.58
CA ALA A 60 -9.52 3.82 3.37
C ALA A 60 -10.20 3.26 2.10
N ALA A 61 -10.38 1.94 2.01
CA ALA A 61 -11.09 1.32 0.90
C ALA A 61 -12.60 1.69 0.87
N ILE A 62 -13.24 1.77 2.04
CA ILE A 62 -14.64 2.20 2.15
C ILE A 62 -14.80 3.68 1.74
N HIS A 63 -13.87 4.55 2.13
CA HIS A 63 -13.91 5.98 1.80
C HIS A 63 -13.84 6.24 0.30
N VAL A 64 -13.19 5.40 -0.47
CA VAL A 64 -13.17 5.49 -1.94
C VAL A 64 -14.36 4.80 -2.61
N GLY A 65 -15.25 4.16 -1.83
CA GLY A 65 -16.44 3.48 -2.32
C GLY A 65 -16.23 2.02 -2.72
N ALA A 66 -15.06 1.46 -2.47
CA ALA A 66 -14.78 0.07 -2.78
C ALA A 66 -15.39 -0.91 -1.76
N THR A 67 -15.59 -2.15 -2.18
CA THR A 67 -16.01 -3.24 -1.31
C THR A 67 -14.77 -3.86 -0.66
N VAL A 68 -14.74 -3.90 0.68
CA VAL A 68 -13.69 -4.58 1.44
C VAL A 68 -13.99 -6.08 1.51
N LYS A 69 -12.99 -6.89 1.18
CA LYS A 69 -12.97 -8.33 1.44
C LYS A 69 -11.91 -8.65 2.48
N PHE A 70 -12.33 -9.13 3.63
CA PHE A 70 -11.41 -9.53 4.68
C PHE A 70 -10.78 -10.89 4.40
N ILE A 71 -9.47 -10.97 4.61
CA ILE A 71 -8.66 -12.18 4.55
C ILE A 71 -8.24 -12.52 5.96
N ASP A 72 -8.48 -13.74 6.38
CA ASP A 72 -8.13 -14.19 7.72
C ASP A 72 -6.60 -14.27 7.92
N SER A 73 -6.17 -14.34 9.16
CA SER A 73 -4.76 -14.53 9.49
C SER A 73 -4.33 -15.97 9.27
N ARG A 74 -3.06 -16.17 8.96
CA ARG A 74 -2.45 -17.51 8.97
C ARG A 74 -2.48 -18.08 10.39
N LYS A 75 -2.59 -19.38 10.48
CA LYS A 75 -2.45 -20.06 11.76
C LYS A 75 -1.08 -19.72 12.39
N ASP A 76 -1.10 -19.35 13.65
CA ASP A 76 0.10 -19.01 14.44
C ASP A 76 0.92 -17.83 13.90
N SER A 77 0.29 -16.93 13.13
CA SER A 77 0.90 -15.72 12.58
C SER A 77 -0.07 -14.53 12.61
N LEU A 78 0.47 -13.31 12.57
CA LEU A 78 -0.32 -12.08 12.41
C LEU A 78 -0.50 -11.67 10.94
N GLU A 79 0.23 -12.33 10.04
CA GLU A 79 0.12 -12.10 8.60
C GLU A 79 -1.20 -12.65 8.06
N MET A 80 -1.69 -12.06 6.95
CA MET A 80 -2.83 -12.60 6.26
C MET A 80 -2.55 -14.00 5.68
N ASP A 81 -3.57 -14.83 5.54
CA ASP A 81 -3.48 -16.09 4.81
C ASP A 81 -3.36 -15.82 3.30
N TYR A 82 -2.15 -15.94 2.77
CA TYR A 82 -1.86 -15.67 1.37
C TYR A 82 -2.55 -16.62 0.40
N ASP A 83 -2.84 -17.84 0.80
CA ASP A 83 -3.59 -18.80 -0.03
C ASP A 83 -5.07 -18.43 -0.07
N GLN A 84 -5.64 -17.95 1.05
CA GLN A 84 -6.99 -17.39 1.08
C GLN A 84 -7.04 -16.11 0.24
N MET A 85 -6.05 -15.22 0.37
CA MET A 85 -5.93 -14.01 -0.43
C MET A 85 -5.95 -14.33 -1.94
N GLU A 86 -5.12 -15.28 -2.37
CA GLU A 86 -5.07 -15.69 -3.79
C GLU A 86 -6.42 -16.22 -4.29
N ARG A 87 -7.10 -17.06 -3.50
CA ARG A 87 -8.43 -17.58 -3.83
C ARG A 87 -9.51 -16.50 -3.87
N ALA A 88 -9.34 -15.42 -3.09
CA ALA A 88 -10.29 -14.33 -3.00
C ALA A 88 -10.21 -13.32 -4.17
N ILE A 89 -9.15 -13.37 -4.97
CA ILE A 89 -8.98 -12.51 -6.14
C ILE A 89 -10.05 -12.84 -7.20
N THR A 90 -10.77 -11.80 -7.63
CA THR A 90 -11.79 -11.83 -8.68
C THR A 90 -11.50 -10.76 -9.74
N GLU A 91 -12.31 -10.71 -10.80
CA GLU A 91 -12.24 -9.64 -11.83
C GLU A 91 -12.46 -8.23 -11.24
N ARG A 92 -13.16 -8.12 -10.10
CA ARG A 92 -13.40 -6.85 -9.41
C ARG A 92 -12.26 -6.46 -8.47
N THR A 93 -11.38 -7.37 -8.12
CA THR A 93 -10.26 -7.09 -7.20
C THR A 93 -9.26 -6.17 -7.88
N LYS A 94 -9.02 -4.98 -7.29
CA LYS A 94 -8.10 -3.97 -7.83
C LYS A 94 -6.86 -3.77 -6.97
N ALA A 95 -6.97 -4.02 -5.66
CA ALA A 95 -5.84 -3.93 -4.74
C ALA A 95 -5.88 -5.00 -3.66
N VAL A 96 -4.71 -5.33 -3.15
CA VAL A 96 -4.49 -6.00 -1.87
C VAL A 96 -3.70 -5.04 -0.97
N ILE A 97 -4.11 -4.93 0.30
CA ILE A 97 -3.41 -4.10 1.29
C ILE A 97 -2.77 -5.01 2.34
N PRO A 98 -1.53 -5.50 2.13
CA PRO A 98 -0.77 -6.15 3.19
C PRO A 98 -0.42 -5.14 4.28
N VAL A 99 -0.36 -5.59 5.53
CA VAL A 99 -0.03 -4.75 6.69
C VAL A 99 1.25 -5.27 7.34
N ASP A 100 2.29 -4.44 7.35
CA ASP A 100 3.59 -4.73 7.98
C ASP A 100 3.50 -4.53 9.49
N LEU A 101 2.68 -5.36 10.14
CA LEU A 101 2.29 -5.23 11.53
C LEU A 101 3.50 -5.40 12.47
N GLY A 102 3.64 -4.46 13.42
CA GLY A 102 4.76 -4.44 14.34
C GLY A 102 6.13 -4.21 13.66
N GLY A 103 6.16 -3.75 12.40
CA GLY A 103 7.37 -3.55 11.63
C GLY A 103 7.95 -4.84 11.03
N ILE A 104 7.17 -5.90 10.98
CA ILE A 104 7.54 -7.15 10.32
C ILE A 104 6.99 -7.12 8.90
N PRO A 105 7.86 -7.04 7.86
CA PRO A 105 7.40 -7.02 6.48
C PRO A 105 6.70 -8.33 6.10
N CYS A 106 5.54 -8.21 5.46
CA CYS A 106 4.81 -9.34 4.89
C CYS A 106 5.65 -10.12 3.88
N ASP A 107 5.20 -11.32 3.53
CA ASP A 107 5.82 -12.10 2.45
C ASP A 107 5.42 -11.55 1.07
N TYR A 108 6.08 -10.44 0.67
CA TYR A 108 5.82 -9.80 -0.61
C TYR A 108 6.08 -10.71 -1.81
N ASP A 109 7.04 -11.64 -1.71
CA ASP A 109 7.30 -12.60 -2.78
C ASP A 109 6.07 -13.47 -3.02
N ARG A 110 5.45 -13.96 -1.93
CA ARG A 110 4.21 -14.76 -2.03
C ARG A 110 3.01 -13.93 -2.48
N ILE A 111 2.92 -12.65 -2.05
CA ILE A 111 1.86 -11.73 -2.50
C ILE A 111 1.98 -11.50 -4.01
N TYR A 112 3.17 -11.15 -4.50
CA TYR A 112 3.39 -10.92 -5.94
C TYR A 112 3.16 -12.17 -6.76
N GLN A 113 3.59 -13.33 -6.28
CA GLN A 113 3.28 -14.61 -6.93
C GLN A 113 1.77 -14.80 -7.12
N ALA A 114 0.97 -14.47 -6.11
CA ALA A 114 -0.49 -14.61 -6.18
C ALA A 114 -1.10 -13.62 -7.19
N VAL A 115 -0.77 -12.33 -7.10
CA VAL A 115 -1.37 -11.31 -7.98
C VAL A 115 -0.93 -11.48 -9.44
N GLU A 116 0.32 -11.88 -9.69
CA GLU A 116 0.80 -12.22 -11.03
C GLU A 116 0.11 -13.50 -11.57
N GLY A 117 -0.04 -14.52 -10.73
CA GLY A 117 -0.73 -15.76 -11.10
C GLY A 117 -2.20 -15.54 -11.48
N LYS A 118 -2.81 -14.47 -11.01
CA LYS A 118 -4.21 -14.11 -11.26
C LYS A 118 -4.39 -12.96 -12.26
N LYS A 119 -3.34 -12.48 -12.91
CA LYS A 119 -3.42 -11.34 -13.82
C LYS A 119 -4.40 -11.52 -14.99
N ALA A 120 -4.67 -12.75 -15.41
CA ALA A 120 -5.66 -13.04 -16.45
C ALA A 120 -7.11 -12.67 -16.04
N LEU A 121 -7.40 -12.53 -14.75
CA LEU A 121 -8.69 -12.05 -14.23
C LEU A 121 -8.75 -10.53 -14.11
N PHE A 122 -7.62 -9.84 -14.21
CA PHE A 122 -7.55 -8.41 -13.96
C PHE A 122 -8.13 -7.61 -15.11
N CYS A 123 -9.09 -6.73 -14.79
CA CYS A 123 -9.72 -5.80 -15.73
C CYS A 123 -9.36 -4.37 -15.31
N PRO A 124 -8.38 -3.71 -15.94
CA PRO A 124 -7.95 -2.37 -15.57
C PRO A 124 -9.04 -1.32 -15.86
N LYS A 125 -9.05 -0.24 -15.08
CA LYS A 125 -9.98 0.91 -15.19
C LYS A 125 -9.25 2.24 -15.33
N GLY A 126 -8.10 2.28 -15.98
CA GLY A 126 -7.35 3.51 -16.22
C GLY A 126 -5.84 3.28 -16.26
N ASP A 127 -5.13 4.32 -16.62
CA ASP A 127 -3.73 4.27 -17.03
C ASP A 127 -2.80 3.63 -15.97
N VAL A 128 -3.00 3.96 -14.68
CA VAL A 128 -2.18 3.38 -13.59
C VAL A 128 -2.42 1.88 -13.45
N GLN A 129 -3.69 1.44 -13.53
CA GLN A 129 -4.03 0.02 -13.49
C GLN A 129 -3.56 -0.71 -14.74
N GLU A 130 -3.61 -0.07 -15.92
CA GLU A 130 -3.08 -0.62 -17.18
C GLU A 130 -1.56 -0.78 -17.12
N ALA A 131 -0.85 0.22 -16.59
CA ALA A 131 0.60 0.15 -16.38
C ALA A 131 1.02 -0.97 -15.43
N LEU A 132 0.25 -1.24 -14.39
CA LEU A 132 0.47 -2.36 -13.47
C LEU A 132 0.14 -3.72 -14.11
N GLY A 133 -0.92 -3.79 -14.92
CA GLY A 133 -1.38 -5.02 -15.60
C GLY A 133 -1.84 -6.14 -14.67
N ARG A 134 -2.05 -5.86 -13.37
CA ARG A 134 -2.46 -6.79 -12.32
C ARG A 134 -3.05 -6.06 -11.12
N VAL A 135 -3.55 -6.84 -10.17
CA VAL A 135 -3.97 -6.31 -8.86
C VAL A 135 -2.80 -5.56 -8.19
N ALA A 136 -3.04 -4.34 -7.76
CA ALA A 136 -2.06 -3.50 -7.10
C ALA A 136 -1.74 -4.00 -5.69
N VAL A 137 -0.49 -3.84 -5.28
CA VAL A 137 -0.05 -4.11 -3.89
C VAL A 137 0.17 -2.76 -3.21
N VAL A 138 -0.69 -2.42 -2.25
CA VAL A 138 -0.67 -1.15 -1.49
C VAL A 138 -0.34 -1.46 -0.04
N ALA A 139 0.89 -1.27 0.37
CA ALA A 139 1.34 -1.64 1.72
C ALA A 139 0.88 -0.64 2.78
N ASP A 140 0.23 -1.13 3.83
CA ASP A 140 0.09 -0.41 5.10
C ASP A 140 1.35 -0.64 5.93
N CYS A 141 2.28 0.30 5.83
CA CYS A 141 3.54 0.35 6.56
C CYS A 141 3.49 1.30 7.77
N ALA A 142 2.31 1.46 8.40
CA ALA A 142 2.17 2.35 9.57
C ALA A 142 3.13 2.01 10.73
N HIS A 143 3.68 0.80 10.79
CA HIS A 143 4.69 0.35 11.74
C HIS A 143 6.05 0.05 11.09
N GLY A 144 6.16 0.15 9.76
CA GLY A 144 7.24 -0.48 9.00
C GLY A 144 8.38 0.45 8.58
N LEU A 145 8.33 1.77 8.85
CA LEU A 145 9.41 2.68 8.44
C LEU A 145 10.73 2.25 9.10
N GLY A 146 11.76 2.01 8.30
CA GLY A 146 13.07 1.54 8.75
C GLY A 146 13.23 0.02 8.74
N ALA A 147 12.16 -0.75 8.56
CA ALA A 147 12.25 -2.19 8.36
C ALA A 147 12.67 -2.52 6.91
N SER A 148 13.15 -3.74 6.71
CA SER A 148 13.54 -4.24 5.40
C SER A 148 13.30 -5.75 5.28
N ARG A 149 13.09 -6.21 4.05
CA ARG A 149 13.03 -7.64 3.71
C ARG A 149 14.08 -7.94 2.64
N HIS A 150 14.95 -8.91 2.88
CA HIS A 150 16.05 -9.27 1.97
C HIS A 150 16.92 -8.07 1.53
N GLY A 151 17.11 -7.09 2.44
CA GLY A 151 17.89 -5.87 2.18
C GLY A 151 17.13 -4.78 1.41
N VAL A 152 15.84 -5.00 1.06
CA VAL A 152 14.99 -4.00 0.42
C VAL A 152 14.16 -3.28 1.49
N PRO A 153 14.23 -1.94 1.60
CA PRO A 153 13.41 -1.16 2.53
C PRO A 153 11.91 -1.36 2.28
N THR A 154 11.11 -1.31 3.34
CA THR A 154 9.64 -1.50 3.27
C THR A 154 8.95 -0.59 2.27
N GLY A 155 9.40 0.66 2.14
CA GLY A 155 8.85 1.59 1.14
C GLY A 155 8.98 1.13 -0.31
N ALA A 156 9.96 0.27 -0.62
CA ALA A 156 10.23 -0.24 -1.97
C ALA A 156 9.70 -1.67 -2.21
N LEU A 157 9.02 -2.27 -1.24
CA LEU A 157 8.50 -3.65 -1.37
C LEU A 157 7.17 -3.73 -2.12
N ALA A 158 6.33 -2.71 -2.01
CA ALA A 158 5.00 -2.64 -2.64
C ALA A 158 4.98 -1.68 -3.84
N ASP A 159 3.88 -1.65 -4.59
CA ASP A 159 3.67 -0.66 -5.66
C ASP A 159 3.48 0.73 -5.05
N PHE A 160 2.63 0.80 -4.03
CA PHE A 160 2.42 1.98 -3.19
C PHE A 160 2.58 1.59 -1.72
N THR A 161 3.06 2.52 -0.90
CA THR A 161 3.27 2.29 0.54
C THR A 161 2.78 3.50 1.33
N SER A 162 1.98 3.26 2.37
CA SER A 162 1.58 4.29 3.33
C SER A 162 2.40 4.18 4.61
N PHE A 163 2.91 5.32 5.11
CA PHE A 163 3.61 5.44 6.38
C PHE A 163 2.86 6.32 7.36
N SER A 164 2.94 5.99 8.64
CA SER A 164 2.40 6.80 9.73
C SER A 164 3.51 7.48 10.51
N PHE A 165 3.34 8.77 10.75
CA PHE A 165 4.20 9.59 11.59
C PHE A 165 3.47 10.09 12.84
N HIS A 166 2.40 9.38 13.24
CA HIS A 166 1.66 9.63 14.46
C HIS A 166 2.57 9.51 15.69
N ALA A 167 2.22 10.19 16.79
CA ALA A 167 3.04 10.32 17.99
C ALA A 167 3.56 9.01 18.61
N VAL A 168 2.83 7.88 18.41
CA VAL A 168 3.21 6.57 18.97
C VAL A 168 4.07 5.71 18.04
N LYS A 169 4.40 6.20 16.84
CA LYS A 169 5.19 5.45 15.86
C LYS A 169 6.69 5.57 16.11
N ASN A 170 7.47 4.67 15.53
CA ASN A 170 8.93 4.64 15.63
C ASN A 170 9.63 5.89 15.03
N PHE A 171 8.98 6.55 14.07
CA PHE A 171 9.33 7.87 13.56
C PHE A 171 8.07 8.74 13.64
N THR A 172 8.20 9.97 14.16
CA THR A 172 7.01 10.81 14.42
C THR A 172 7.24 12.27 14.09
N THR A 173 6.18 12.90 13.61
CA THR A 173 6.01 14.36 13.47
C THR A 173 4.87 14.86 14.34
N ALA A 174 4.52 14.15 15.42
CA ALA A 174 3.33 14.25 16.25
C ALA A 174 2.06 13.77 15.53
N GLU A 175 1.68 14.40 14.45
CA GLU A 175 0.69 13.98 13.46
C GLU A 175 1.31 14.02 12.08
N GLY A 176 1.02 13.03 11.25
CA GLY A 176 1.50 12.97 9.88
C GLY A 176 1.50 11.57 9.31
N GLY A 177 1.81 11.51 8.04
CA GLY A 177 2.00 10.30 7.27
C GLY A 177 2.64 10.61 5.93
N ALA A 178 2.87 9.59 5.14
CA ALA A 178 3.36 9.73 3.77
C ALA A 178 2.87 8.61 2.88
N SER A 179 2.74 8.92 1.60
CA SER A 179 2.63 7.95 0.52
C SER A 179 3.96 7.88 -0.22
N ALA A 180 4.43 6.67 -0.50
CA ALA A 180 5.60 6.41 -1.32
C ALA A 180 5.22 5.42 -2.43
N TRP A 181 5.91 5.49 -3.58
CA TRP A 181 5.68 4.55 -4.67
C TRP A 181 6.96 4.25 -5.44
N ARG A 182 6.99 3.09 -6.06
CA ARG A 182 8.03 2.71 -7.01
C ARG A 182 7.70 3.31 -8.37
N THR A 183 8.72 3.54 -9.20
CA THR A 183 8.49 3.88 -10.61
C THR A 183 7.60 2.83 -11.28
N LEU A 184 6.49 3.29 -11.86
CA LEU A 184 5.56 2.46 -12.62
C LEU A 184 5.88 2.56 -14.12
N PRO A 185 5.95 1.44 -14.86
CA PRO A 185 6.30 1.46 -16.27
C PRO A 185 5.36 2.33 -17.11
N GLY A 186 5.91 3.28 -17.83
CA GLY A 186 5.13 4.12 -18.76
C GLY A 186 4.37 5.28 -18.11
N LEU A 187 4.54 5.51 -16.81
CA LEU A 187 3.97 6.66 -16.10
C LEU A 187 5.08 7.62 -15.66
N ASP A 188 4.75 8.91 -15.62
CA ASP A 188 5.64 9.94 -15.06
C ASP A 188 5.40 10.05 -13.54
N ASP A 189 6.45 9.84 -12.75
CA ASP A 189 6.40 9.97 -11.29
C ASP A 189 6.05 11.39 -10.82
N GLU A 190 6.13 12.40 -11.66
CA GLU A 190 5.72 13.77 -11.36
C GLU A 190 4.21 14.01 -11.60
N GLU A 191 3.56 13.13 -12.36
CA GLU A 191 2.13 13.22 -12.68
C GLU A 191 1.27 12.33 -11.75
N LEU A 192 1.90 11.38 -11.03
CA LEU A 192 1.25 10.56 -10.00
C LEU A 192 1.09 11.31 -8.69
#